data_a09f2ee1293c00b8ad2257bcd033a111
#
_entry.id   a09f2ee1293c00b8ad2257bcd033a111
#
_cell.length_a   1.000
_cell.length_b   1.000
_cell.length_c   1.000
_cell.angle_alpha   90.00
_cell.angle_beta   90.00
_cell.angle_gamma   90.00
#
_symmetry.space_group_name_H-M   'P 1'
#
loop_
_entity.id
_entity.type
_entity.pdbx_description
1 polymer ?
#
loop_
_entity_poly.entity_id
_entity_poly.type
_entity_poly.pdbx_seq_one_letter_code
_entity_poly.pdbx_strand_id
1 'polypeptide(L)'
;MINILIPMSGENLYETSSDFIYPKILTEVANKTLLEYSQLIFDNLRDEKNLIYIAPEDKLNTLGLKSIIQTITDGKGKIVALQGQTKGAVCSCLMAIDDLSLDDELIISSADHYIDDNLQRIVNDFRAMDADAGVLTFESVHPKWSFVTLNEHGAVVQAAEKKAISRTAVAGLYYFKKARDFVEAAMNLIRKDGDINGNFYLSSCLNELVLLGKVIKCRPLQDAIYHNFYDAHAVKSFELAQTSLSNSVKQLTNSYIEAFNSKDIEECLFLFSDDAVLVEPNKTFTGKDEIKELLNDIFENNSKLQFRADNIIADDSKSAIKFTLELTNETVHGVDFIEWNSAGKIHKLTAFLND
;
A
#
# COMPACT_ATOMS: atom_id res chain seq x y z
N MET A 1 -12.52 1.01 -17.23
CA MET A 1 -12.07 1.99 -16.23
C MET A 1 -12.48 1.51 -14.84
N ILE A 2 -11.73 1.84 -13.78
CA ILE A 2 -12.11 1.51 -12.40
C ILE A 2 -12.33 2.80 -11.62
N ASN A 3 -13.53 2.99 -11.06
CA ASN A 3 -13.79 4.07 -10.11
C ASN A 3 -13.20 3.71 -8.76
N ILE A 4 -12.55 4.65 -8.08
CA ILE A 4 -11.99 4.46 -6.74
C ILE A 4 -12.49 5.58 -5.86
N LEU A 5 -13.33 5.25 -4.87
CA LEU A 5 -13.82 6.19 -3.86
C LEU A 5 -13.01 6.05 -2.57
N ILE A 6 -12.53 7.17 -2.07
CA ILE A 6 -11.81 7.27 -0.80
C ILE A 6 -12.60 8.20 0.13
N PRO A 7 -13.56 7.66 0.92
CA PRO A 7 -14.32 8.44 1.86
C PRO A 7 -13.45 8.86 3.06
N MET A 8 -13.33 10.16 3.27
CA MET A 8 -12.53 10.78 4.32
C MET A 8 -13.40 11.64 5.25
N SER A 9 -14.67 11.28 5.44
CA SER A 9 -15.60 12.03 6.28
C SER A 9 -15.58 11.67 7.75
N GLY A 10 -14.86 10.61 8.14
CA GLY A 10 -14.76 10.15 9.53
C GLY A 10 -13.96 11.12 10.39
N GLU A 11 -14.51 11.58 11.51
CA GLU A 11 -13.84 12.50 12.43
C GLU A 11 -12.54 11.93 13.01
N ASN A 12 -12.48 10.61 13.21
CA ASN A 12 -11.28 9.92 13.71
C ASN A 12 -10.04 10.09 12.82
N LEU A 13 -10.20 10.41 11.54
CA LEU A 13 -9.10 10.70 10.62
C LEU A 13 -8.38 12.01 10.98
N TYR A 14 -9.13 12.93 11.59
CA TYR A 14 -8.69 14.30 11.92
C TYR A 14 -8.46 14.49 13.42
N GLU A 15 -8.52 13.41 14.19
CA GLU A 15 -8.28 13.43 15.63
C GLU A 15 -6.88 13.96 15.93
N THR A 16 -6.82 14.86 16.93
CA THR A 16 -5.59 15.35 17.54
C THR A 16 -5.61 15.01 19.03
N SER A 17 -4.50 14.51 19.55
CA SER A 17 -4.37 14.10 20.96
C SER A 17 -2.92 14.21 21.40
N SER A 18 -2.60 13.75 22.60
CA SER A 18 -1.20 13.59 23.04
C SER A 18 -0.41 12.63 22.15
N ASP A 19 -1.10 11.68 21.51
CA ASP A 19 -0.49 10.68 20.62
C ASP A 19 -0.41 11.18 19.17
N PHE A 20 -1.29 12.12 18.80
CA PHE A 20 -1.36 12.71 17.47
C PHE A 20 -1.30 14.25 17.56
N ILE A 21 -0.09 14.81 17.48
CA ILE A 21 0.14 16.28 17.52
C ILE A 21 -0.52 16.96 16.30
N TYR A 22 -0.51 16.31 15.15
CA TYR A 22 -1.23 16.70 13.94
C TYR A 22 -2.46 15.80 13.74
N PRO A 23 -3.42 16.20 12.89
CA PRO A 23 -4.51 15.30 12.49
C PRO A 23 -3.97 13.94 12.10
N LYS A 24 -4.54 12.87 12.64
CA LYS A 24 -4.02 11.49 12.52
C LYS A 24 -3.64 11.12 11.08
N ILE A 25 -4.48 11.47 10.11
CA ILE A 25 -4.23 11.16 8.68
C ILE A 25 -2.95 11.82 8.13
N LEU A 26 -2.47 12.90 8.76
CA LEU A 26 -1.25 13.63 8.40
C LEU A 26 -0.05 13.28 9.30
N THR A 27 -0.20 12.31 10.20
CA THR A 27 0.92 11.80 10.99
C THR A 27 1.93 11.13 10.06
N GLU A 28 3.19 11.48 10.22
CA GLU A 28 4.29 10.93 9.43
C GLU A 28 4.87 9.68 10.10
N VAL A 29 5.08 8.65 9.29
CA VAL A 29 5.81 7.43 9.64
C VAL A 29 6.83 7.18 8.52
N ALA A 30 8.11 7.05 8.85
CA ALA A 30 9.18 6.80 7.88
C ALA A 30 9.11 7.74 6.64
N ASN A 31 8.94 9.05 6.89
CA ASN A 31 8.88 10.14 5.88
C ASN A 31 7.65 10.13 4.95
N LYS A 32 6.60 9.39 5.27
CA LYS A 32 5.31 9.44 4.56
C LYS A 32 4.17 9.65 5.55
N THR A 33 3.17 10.42 5.15
CA THR A 33 1.94 10.55 5.94
C THR A 33 1.10 9.27 5.86
N LEU A 34 0.22 9.05 6.84
CA LEU A 34 -0.71 7.92 6.80
C LEU A 34 -1.64 7.99 5.56
N LEU A 35 -1.96 9.20 5.08
CA LEU A 35 -2.69 9.38 3.83
C LEU A 35 -1.90 8.88 2.61
N GLU A 36 -0.61 9.18 2.53
CA GLU A 36 0.26 8.67 1.47
C GLU A 36 0.32 7.14 1.50
N TYR A 37 0.48 6.53 2.68
CA TYR A 37 0.44 5.07 2.81
C TYR A 37 -0.87 4.47 2.30
N SER A 38 -2.02 5.07 2.62
CA SER A 38 -3.33 4.58 2.14
C SER A 38 -3.48 4.70 0.62
N GLN A 39 -2.71 5.58 -0.02
CA GLN A 39 -2.70 5.79 -1.47
C GLN A 39 -1.84 4.77 -2.22
N LEU A 40 -0.75 4.24 -1.60
CA LEU A 40 0.25 3.41 -2.27
C LEU A 40 -0.34 2.18 -2.98
N ILE A 41 -1.41 1.58 -2.44
CA ILE A 41 -2.05 0.41 -3.07
C ILE A 41 -2.57 0.73 -4.49
N PHE A 42 -2.96 1.98 -4.76
CA PHE A 42 -3.52 2.37 -6.06
C PHE A 42 -2.44 2.56 -7.13
N ASP A 43 -1.16 2.71 -6.75
CA ASP A 43 -0.06 2.92 -7.69
C ASP A 43 0.20 1.67 -8.54
N ASN A 44 -0.06 0.49 -7.98
CA ASN A 44 0.09 -0.80 -8.66
C ASN A 44 -1.06 -1.16 -9.60
N LEU A 45 -2.11 -0.33 -9.70
CA LEU A 45 -3.23 -0.56 -10.60
C LEU A 45 -2.88 -0.09 -12.02
N ARG A 46 -2.84 -1.03 -12.96
CA ARG A 46 -2.52 -0.78 -14.38
C ARG A 46 -3.74 -0.36 -15.20
N ASP A 47 -4.93 -0.78 -14.76
CA ASP A 47 -6.19 -0.37 -15.37
C ASP A 47 -6.39 1.14 -15.25
N GLU A 48 -7.06 1.74 -16.23
CA GLU A 48 -7.45 3.14 -16.16
C GLU A 48 -8.30 3.38 -14.91
N LYS A 49 -7.93 4.37 -14.10
CA LYS A 49 -8.55 4.65 -12.81
C LYS A 49 -9.08 6.08 -12.69
N ASN A 50 -10.22 6.22 -12.05
CA ASN A 50 -10.86 7.47 -11.68
C ASN A 50 -10.82 7.60 -10.16
N LEU A 51 -9.82 8.31 -9.62
CA LEU A 51 -9.61 8.51 -8.18
C LEU A 51 -10.48 9.65 -7.67
N ILE A 52 -11.32 9.40 -6.67
CA ILE A 52 -12.25 10.37 -6.09
C ILE A 52 -12.12 10.36 -4.56
N TYR A 53 -11.62 11.45 -4.02
CA TYR A 53 -11.52 11.72 -2.59
C TYR A 53 -12.73 12.49 -2.10
N ILE A 54 -13.37 12.02 -1.05
CA ILE A 54 -14.58 12.63 -0.51
C ILE A 54 -14.26 13.13 0.91
N ALA A 55 -14.13 14.44 1.09
CA ALA A 55 -13.66 15.02 2.34
C ALA A 55 -14.51 16.22 2.77
N PRO A 56 -14.60 16.51 4.09
CA PRO A 56 -15.27 17.71 4.60
C PRO A 56 -14.59 18.99 4.07
N GLU A 57 -15.38 19.95 3.62
CA GLU A 57 -14.87 21.21 3.04
C GLU A 57 -14.01 22.01 4.01
N ASP A 58 -14.40 22.03 5.29
CA ASP A 58 -13.62 22.68 6.34
C ASP A 58 -12.23 22.07 6.47
N LYS A 59 -12.08 20.73 6.39
CA LYS A 59 -10.79 20.03 6.45
C LYS A 59 -9.97 20.24 5.18
N LEU A 60 -10.61 20.26 4.02
CA LEU A 60 -9.95 20.61 2.75
C LEU A 60 -9.28 21.99 2.82
N ASN A 61 -9.95 22.96 3.45
CA ASN A 61 -9.48 24.33 3.55
C ASN A 61 -8.48 24.54 4.70
N THR A 62 -8.78 24.04 5.90
CA THR A 62 -7.97 24.32 7.10
C THR A 62 -6.69 23.50 7.17
N LEU A 63 -6.69 22.28 6.63
CA LEU A 63 -5.53 21.37 6.66
C LEU A 63 -4.76 21.35 5.32
N GLY A 64 -5.18 22.10 4.33
CA GLY A 64 -4.55 22.08 3.00
C GLY A 64 -4.68 20.74 2.28
N LEU A 65 -5.65 19.88 2.66
CA LEU A 65 -5.80 18.54 2.09
C LEU A 65 -5.97 18.53 0.58
N LYS A 66 -6.54 19.59 0.01
CA LYS A 66 -6.68 19.73 -1.44
C LYS A 66 -5.31 19.69 -2.13
N SER A 67 -4.34 20.43 -1.63
CA SER A 67 -2.98 20.46 -2.19
C SER A 67 -2.26 19.13 -1.95
N ILE A 68 -2.43 18.53 -0.77
CA ILE A 68 -1.83 17.23 -0.44
C ILE A 68 -2.35 16.15 -1.40
N ILE A 69 -3.68 16.04 -1.56
CA ILE A 69 -4.29 15.07 -2.48
C ILE A 69 -3.79 15.27 -3.93
N GLN A 70 -3.72 16.52 -4.39
CA GLN A 70 -3.20 16.81 -5.73
C GLN A 70 -1.72 16.38 -5.88
N THR A 71 -0.91 16.59 -4.84
CA THR A 71 0.51 16.19 -4.85
C THR A 71 0.68 14.68 -4.89
N ILE A 72 0.01 13.94 -3.98
CA ILE A 72 0.17 12.47 -3.89
C ILE A 72 -0.47 11.71 -5.05
N THR A 73 -1.31 12.37 -5.86
CA THR A 73 -1.98 11.78 -7.03
C THR A 73 -1.47 12.32 -8.36
N ASP A 74 -0.39 13.09 -8.37
CA ASP A 74 0.12 13.79 -9.57
C ASP A 74 -0.97 14.59 -10.30
N GLY A 75 -1.85 15.24 -9.55
CA GLY A 75 -2.95 16.05 -10.08
C GLY A 75 -4.13 15.25 -10.62
N LYS A 76 -4.16 13.92 -10.49
CA LYS A 76 -5.21 13.05 -11.05
C LYS A 76 -6.38 12.82 -10.10
N GLY A 77 -6.23 13.13 -8.81
CA GLY A 77 -7.27 12.95 -7.80
C GLY A 77 -8.37 13.99 -7.93
N LYS A 78 -9.61 13.56 -8.16
CA LYS A 78 -10.81 14.40 -8.02
C LYS A 78 -11.18 14.56 -6.55
N ILE A 79 -11.77 15.68 -6.20
CA ILE A 79 -12.18 15.97 -4.82
C ILE A 79 -13.65 16.35 -4.80
N VAL A 80 -14.43 15.61 -4.04
CA VAL A 80 -15.83 15.92 -3.70
C VAL A 80 -15.84 16.52 -2.30
N ALA A 81 -16.17 17.80 -2.20
CA ALA A 81 -16.25 18.53 -0.94
C ALA A 81 -17.60 18.34 -0.28
N LEU A 82 -17.61 17.88 0.97
CA LEU A 82 -18.82 17.71 1.77
C LEU A 82 -19.13 19.01 2.52
N GLN A 83 -20.34 19.54 2.32
CA GLN A 83 -20.83 20.79 2.96
C GLN A 83 -21.27 20.61 4.43
N GLY A 84 -21.05 19.45 5.01
CA GLY A 84 -21.39 19.12 6.39
C GLY A 84 -21.16 17.66 6.71
N GLN A 85 -21.58 17.24 7.90
CA GLN A 85 -21.47 15.84 8.31
C GLN A 85 -22.48 14.97 7.57
N THR A 86 -22.02 13.85 7.06
CA THR A 86 -22.84 12.79 6.49
C THR A 86 -23.13 11.71 7.54
N LYS A 87 -24.21 10.96 7.36
CA LYS A 87 -24.53 9.82 8.21
C LYS A 87 -23.72 8.58 7.81
N GLY A 88 -22.40 8.65 7.90
CA GLY A 88 -21.47 7.53 7.66
C GLY A 88 -20.97 7.41 6.21
N ALA A 89 -20.07 6.46 5.98
CA ALA A 89 -19.33 6.30 4.74
C ALA A 89 -20.20 6.05 3.51
N VAL A 90 -21.32 5.35 3.65
CA VAL A 90 -22.28 5.11 2.55
C VAL A 90 -22.84 6.41 2.03
N CYS A 91 -23.31 7.30 2.93
CA CYS A 91 -23.86 8.60 2.53
C CYS A 91 -22.78 9.48 1.89
N SER A 92 -21.55 9.44 2.42
CA SER A 92 -20.41 10.17 1.82
C SER A 92 -20.13 9.68 0.39
N CYS A 93 -20.06 8.37 0.17
CA CYS A 93 -19.81 7.80 -1.16
C CYS A 93 -20.92 8.17 -2.17
N LEU A 94 -22.17 8.24 -1.74
CA LEU A 94 -23.28 8.65 -2.61
C LEU A 94 -23.20 10.12 -3.06
N MET A 95 -22.48 10.99 -2.32
CA MET A 95 -22.27 12.39 -2.73
C MET A 95 -21.35 12.50 -3.97
N ALA A 96 -20.65 11.42 -4.32
CA ALA A 96 -19.80 11.36 -5.51
C ALA A 96 -20.48 10.64 -6.69
N ILE A 97 -21.79 10.37 -6.65
CA ILE A 97 -22.49 9.56 -7.65
C ILE A 97 -22.38 10.14 -9.07
N ASP A 98 -22.38 11.47 -9.21
CA ASP A 98 -22.29 12.16 -10.49
C ASP A 98 -20.90 12.06 -11.14
N ASP A 99 -19.88 11.70 -10.35
CA ASP A 99 -18.50 11.48 -10.80
C ASP A 99 -18.21 10.01 -11.17
N LEU A 100 -19.19 9.11 -10.98
CA LEU A 100 -19.06 7.68 -11.22
C LEU A 100 -19.56 7.28 -12.61
N SER A 101 -18.81 6.43 -13.29
CA SER A 101 -19.34 5.59 -14.37
C SER A 101 -20.04 4.38 -13.75
N LEU A 102 -21.37 4.35 -13.77
CA LEU A 102 -22.18 3.35 -13.08
C LEU A 102 -22.05 1.92 -13.63
N ASP A 103 -21.64 1.78 -14.88
CA ASP A 103 -21.42 0.47 -15.53
C ASP A 103 -20.01 -0.08 -15.36
N ASP A 104 -19.09 0.76 -14.88
CA ASP A 104 -17.71 0.38 -14.63
C ASP A 104 -17.53 -0.19 -13.20
N GLU A 105 -16.38 -0.83 -12.99
CA GLU A 105 -16.00 -1.36 -11.69
C GLU A 105 -15.81 -0.23 -10.67
N LEU A 106 -16.06 -0.56 -9.40
CA LEU A 106 -15.88 0.37 -8.29
C LEU A 106 -15.07 -0.29 -7.20
N ILE A 107 -14.10 0.45 -6.68
CA ILE A 107 -13.41 0.16 -5.42
C ILE A 107 -13.76 1.26 -4.42
N ILE A 108 -14.12 0.89 -3.21
CA ILE A 108 -14.24 1.82 -2.07
C ILE A 108 -13.17 1.41 -1.06
N SER A 109 -12.26 2.31 -0.75
CA SER A 109 -11.17 2.06 0.18
C SER A 109 -11.14 3.09 1.30
N SER A 110 -11.01 2.64 2.53
CA SER A 110 -10.81 3.52 3.68
C SER A 110 -9.46 4.23 3.62
N ALA A 111 -9.38 5.45 4.12
CA ALA A 111 -8.13 6.22 4.17
C ALA A 111 -7.31 5.96 5.45
N ASP A 112 -7.74 5.05 6.32
CA ASP A 112 -7.12 4.75 7.62
C ASP A 112 -6.47 3.36 7.68
N HIS A 113 -5.97 2.89 6.55
CA HIS A 113 -5.19 1.66 6.47
C HIS A 113 -4.13 1.71 5.36
N TYR A 114 -3.15 0.83 5.47
CA TYR A 114 -2.21 0.49 4.41
C TYR A 114 -2.29 -1.01 4.11
N ILE A 115 -2.36 -1.35 2.84
CA ILE A 115 -2.36 -2.73 2.35
C ILE A 115 -1.15 -2.87 1.43
N ASP A 116 -0.15 -3.64 1.88
CA ASP A 116 1.06 -3.93 1.12
C ASP A 116 0.82 -5.11 0.17
N ASP A 117 -0.04 -4.90 -0.83
CA ASP A 117 -0.37 -5.90 -1.85
C ASP A 117 -0.57 -5.22 -3.21
N ASN A 118 -0.64 -6.03 -4.26
CA ASN A 118 -0.85 -5.57 -5.63
C ASN A 118 -2.35 -5.47 -5.95
N LEU A 119 -2.87 -4.25 -6.09
CA LEU A 119 -4.29 -4.01 -6.36
C LEU A 119 -4.73 -4.61 -7.70
N GLN A 120 -3.88 -4.62 -8.72
CA GLN A 120 -4.22 -5.26 -10.00
C GLN A 120 -4.47 -6.76 -9.84
N ARG A 121 -3.67 -7.43 -8.99
CA ARG A 121 -3.87 -8.84 -8.66
C ARG A 121 -5.17 -9.03 -7.88
N ILE A 122 -5.45 -8.19 -6.89
CA ILE A 122 -6.69 -8.23 -6.11
C ILE A 122 -7.92 -8.13 -7.02
N VAL A 123 -7.93 -7.16 -7.94
CA VAL A 123 -9.03 -6.97 -8.90
C VAL A 123 -9.17 -8.18 -9.82
N ASN A 124 -8.05 -8.70 -10.34
CA ASN A 124 -8.07 -9.88 -11.21
C ASN A 124 -8.57 -11.13 -10.46
N ASP A 125 -8.25 -11.28 -9.18
CA ASP A 125 -8.77 -12.37 -8.35
C ASP A 125 -10.31 -12.31 -8.23
N PHE A 126 -10.89 -11.12 -7.97
CA PHE A 126 -12.34 -10.95 -7.93
C PHE A 126 -13.01 -11.18 -9.29
N ARG A 127 -12.39 -10.73 -10.38
CA ARG A 127 -12.86 -11.02 -11.77
C ARG A 127 -12.84 -12.51 -12.06
N ALA A 128 -11.76 -13.22 -11.67
CA ALA A 128 -11.63 -14.68 -11.86
C ALA A 128 -12.65 -15.47 -11.03
N MET A 129 -13.05 -14.98 -9.87
CA MET A 129 -14.11 -15.57 -9.05
C MET A 129 -15.53 -15.24 -9.57
N ASP A 130 -15.66 -14.49 -10.65
CA ASP A 130 -16.93 -13.93 -11.17
C ASP A 130 -17.78 -13.27 -10.07
N ALA A 131 -17.13 -12.52 -9.20
CA ALA A 131 -17.76 -11.87 -8.07
C ALA A 131 -18.54 -10.61 -8.54
N ASP A 132 -19.78 -10.46 -8.12
CA ASP A 132 -20.52 -9.19 -8.29
C ASP A 132 -19.99 -8.13 -7.33
N ALA A 133 -19.56 -8.54 -6.12
CA ALA A 133 -18.85 -7.71 -5.17
C ALA A 133 -17.78 -8.55 -4.42
N GLY A 134 -16.79 -7.86 -3.86
CA GLY A 134 -15.73 -8.47 -3.11
C GLY A 134 -15.28 -7.65 -1.92
N VAL A 135 -14.73 -8.32 -0.91
CA VAL A 135 -14.12 -7.66 0.25
C VAL A 135 -12.80 -8.31 0.58
N LEU A 136 -11.82 -7.49 0.97
CA LEU A 136 -10.61 -7.99 1.59
C LEU A 136 -10.89 -8.33 3.05
N THR A 137 -10.35 -9.43 3.52
CA THR A 137 -10.61 -9.93 4.87
C THR A 137 -9.33 -10.37 5.57
N PHE A 138 -9.38 -10.37 6.90
CA PHE A 138 -8.31 -10.87 7.76
C PHE A 138 -8.91 -11.58 8.98
N GLU A 139 -8.11 -12.31 9.73
CA GLU A 139 -8.59 -13.03 10.88
C GLU A 139 -8.63 -12.14 12.12
N SER A 140 -9.80 -11.99 12.72
CA SER A 140 -10.00 -11.26 13.99
C SER A 140 -11.29 -11.70 14.68
N VAL A 141 -11.38 -11.42 15.99
CA VAL A 141 -12.63 -11.52 16.78
C VAL A 141 -12.91 -10.23 17.54
N HIS A 142 -12.08 -9.19 17.35
CA HIS A 142 -12.23 -7.93 18.08
C HIS A 142 -13.43 -7.13 17.56
N PRO A 143 -14.41 -6.77 18.41
CA PRO A 143 -15.69 -6.20 17.98
C PRO A 143 -15.59 -4.78 17.38
N LYS A 144 -14.42 -4.20 17.27
CA LYS A 144 -14.23 -2.91 16.56
C LYS A 144 -14.38 -3.04 15.04
N TRP A 145 -14.33 -4.26 14.49
CA TRP A 145 -14.37 -4.53 13.05
C TRP A 145 -15.77 -4.89 12.55
N SER A 146 -15.94 -4.80 11.24
CA SER A 146 -17.03 -5.46 10.52
C SER A 146 -16.66 -6.91 10.24
N PHE A 147 -17.65 -7.79 10.20
CA PHE A 147 -17.44 -9.22 9.98
C PHE A 147 -18.38 -9.76 8.91
N VAL A 148 -17.99 -10.83 8.24
CA VAL A 148 -18.83 -11.54 7.29
C VAL A 148 -18.88 -13.05 7.61
N THR A 149 -20.01 -13.70 7.34
CA THR A 149 -20.14 -15.14 7.34
C THR A 149 -20.25 -15.67 5.92
N LEU A 150 -19.66 -16.84 5.69
CA LEU A 150 -19.60 -17.48 4.38
C LEU A 150 -20.45 -18.76 4.37
N ASN A 151 -21.02 -19.06 3.20
CA ASN A 151 -21.64 -20.38 2.97
C ASN A 151 -20.57 -21.42 2.57
N GLU A 152 -20.99 -22.66 2.32
CA GLU A 152 -20.13 -23.77 1.89
C GLU A 152 -19.40 -23.53 0.55
N HIS A 153 -19.89 -22.59 -0.28
CA HIS A 153 -19.28 -22.21 -1.55
C HIS A 153 -18.35 -20.98 -1.43
N GLY A 154 -18.07 -20.51 -0.19
CA GLY A 154 -17.22 -19.36 0.07
C GLY A 154 -17.82 -18.01 -0.35
N ALA A 155 -19.15 -17.93 -0.51
CA ALA A 155 -19.84 -16.68 -0.74
C ALA A 155 -20.35 -16.08 0.57
N VAL A 156 -20.31 -14.73 0.68
CA VAL A 156 -20.85 -14.02 1.84
C VAL A 156 -22.37 -14.17 1.89
N VAL A 157 -22.89 -14.54 3.04
CA VAL A 157 -24.34 -14.64 3.30
C VAL A 157 -24.85 -13.66 4.33
N GLN A 158 -23.95 -13.09 5.13
CA GLN A 158 -24.29 -12.09 6.14
C GLN A 158 -23.07 -11.22 6.43
N ALA A 159 -23.31 -9.94 6.67
CA ALA A 159 -22.35 -9.00 7.23
C ALA A 159 -22.89 -8.37 8.52
N ALA A 160 -22.01 -8.05 9.47
CA ALA A 160 -22.35 -7.34 10.69
C ALA A 160 -21.28 -6.31 11.05
N GLU A 161 -21.70 -5.11 11.35
CA GLU A 161 -20.86 -4.03 11.82
C GLU A 161 -20.65 -4.13 13.32
N LYS A 162 -19.40 -4.02 13.77
CA LYS A 162 -19.01 -4.00 15.20
C LYS A 162 -19.55 -5.18 16.03
N LYS A 163 -19.78 -6.31 15.38
CA LYS A 163 -20.26 -7.53 16.02
C LYS A 163 -19.57 -8.74 15.41
N ALA A 164 -18.77 -9.45 16.20
CA ALA A 164 -18.06 -10.63 15.76
C ALA A 164 -19.03 -11.81 15.56
N ILE A 165 -19.52 -11.98 14.33
CA ILE A 165 -20.38 -13.10 13.91
C ILE A 165 -19.57 -14.27 13.33
N SER A 166 -18.29 -14.07 13.11
CA SER A 166 -17.32 -15.03 12.58
C SER A 166 -15.90 -14.62 12.98
N ARG A 167 -14.88 -15.29 12.45
CA ARG A 167 -13.47 -14.85 12.52
C ARG A 167 -13.02 -14.05 11.29
N THR A 168 -13.89 -13.84 10.30
CA THR A 168 -13.58 -13.18 9.03
C THR A 168 -13.93 -11.69 9.13
N ALA A 169 -12.94 -10.88 9.52
CA ALA A 169 -13.07 -9.44 9.63
C ALA A 169 -12.80 -8.76 8.28
N VAL A 170 -13.47 -7.64 8.01
CA VAL A 170 -13.34 -6.87 6.76
C VAL A 170 -12.22 -5.84 6.90
N ALA A 171 -11.31 -5.78 5.92
CA ALA A 171 -10.11 -4.93 5.91
C ALA A 171 -10.33 -3.54 5.26
N GLY A 172 -11.58 -3.07 5.16
CA GLY A 172 -11.88 -1.70 4.72
C GLY A 172 -11.74 -1.42 3.22
N LEU A 173 -11.47 -2.45 2.38
CA LEU A 173 -11.52 -2.34 0.93
C LEU A 173 -12.64 -3.20 0.36
N TYR A 174 -13.50 -2.57 -0.45
CA TYR A 174 -14.67 -3.17 -1.07
C TYR A 174 -14.54 -3.03 -2.59
N TYR A 175 -14.81 -4.10 -3.32
CA TYR A 175 -14.87 -4.18 -4.77
C TYR A 175 -16.30 -4.40 -5.22
N PHE A 176 -16.72 -3.78 -6.32
CA PHE A 176 -18.00 -4.00 -6.99
C PHE A 176 -17.74 -4.11 -8.49
N LYS A 177 -18.24 -5.17 -9.11
CA LYS A 177 -18.15 -5.41 -10.56
C LYS A 177 -18.80 -4.28 -11.37
N LYS A 178 -19.81 -3.65 -10.79
CA LYS A 178 -20.48 -2.46 -11.33
C LYS A 178 -20.79 -1.47 -10.21
N ALA A 179 -20.43 -0.21 -10.41
CA ALA A 179 -20.72 0.86 -9.43
C ALA A 179 -22.22 0.99 -9.11
N ARG A 180 -23.11 0.72 -10.09
CA ARG A 180 -24.56 0.72 -9.88
C ARG A 180 -25.01 -0.26 -8.80
N ASP A 181 -24.36 -1.41 -8.64
CA ASP A 181 -24.76 -2.40 -7.64
C ASP A 181 -24.52 -1.84 -6.22
N PHE A 182 -23.41 -1.11 -6.01
CA PHE A 182 -23.20 -0.37 -4.76
C PHE A 182 -24.26 0.70 -4.55
N VAL A 183 -24.55 1.53 -5.57
CA VAL A 183 -25.53 2.62 -5.47
C VAL A 183 -26.90 2.07 -5.12
N GLU A 184 -27.36 1.00 -5.76
CA GLU A 184 -28.63 0.33 -5.48
C GLU A 184 -28.67 -0.21 -4.05
N ALA A 185 -27.64 -0.91 -3.60
CA ALA A 185 -27.54 -1.44 -2.25
C ALA A 185 -27.55 -0.32 -1.20
N ALA A 186 -26.79 0.76 -1.43
CA ALA A 186 -26.74 1.94 -0.56
C ALA A 186 -28.10 2.64 -0.44
N MET A 187 -28.79 2.84 -1.55
CA MET A 187 -30.13 3.44 -1.56
C MET A 187 -31.17 2.55 -0.87
N ASN A 188 -31.09 1.23 -1.04
CA ASN A 188 -31.98 0.30 -0.34
C ASN A 188 -31.73 0.29 1.16
N LEU A 189 -30.45 0.31 1.58
CA LEU A 189 -30.08 0.42 3.00
C LEU A 189 -30.65 1.69 3.65
N ILE A 190 -30.53 2.84 2.96
CA ILE A 190 -31.07 4.11 3.46
C ILE A 190 -32.60 4.09 3.51
N ARG A 191 -33.29 3.57 2.46
CA ARG A 191 -34.77 3.47 2.43
C ARG A 191 -35.36 2.62 3.54
N LYS A 192 -34.56 1.64 4.03
CA LYS A 192 -34.98 0.73 5.11
C LYS A 192 -34.56 1.23 6.49
N ASP A 193 -34.04 2.44 6.61
CA ASP A 193 -33.46 2.98 7.84
C ASP A 193 -32.46 2.00 8.49
N GLY A 194 -31.60 1.37 7.64
CA GLY A 194 -30.65 0.33 8.04
C GLY A 194 -29.37 0.90 8.67
N ASP A 195 -29.46 2.02 9.35
CA ASP A 195 -28.35 2.62 10.09
C ASP A 195 -28.03 1.84 11.36
N ILE A 196 -26.79 1.99 11.84
CA ILE A 196 -26.34 1.50 13.15
C ILE A 196 -25.85 2.71 13.93
N ASN A 197 -26.55 3.06 15.00
CA ASN A 197 -26.28 4.26 15.81
C ASN A 197 -26.21 5.55 14.98
N GLY A 198 -27.12 5.71 14.03
CA GLY A 198 -27.23 6.89 13.17
C GLY A 198 -26.25 6.95 11.99
N ASN A 199 -25.48 5.90 11.75
CA ASN A 199 -24.52 5.83 10.65
C ASN A 199 -24.79 4.65 9.71
N PHE A 200 -24.68 4.90 8.39
CA PHE A 200 -24.76 3.89 7.35
C PHE A 200 -23.36 3.40 6.99
N TYR A 201 -23.10 2.12 7.27
CA TYR A 201 -21.80 1.49 7.07
C TYR A 201 -21.73 0.72 5.75
N LEU A 202 -20.54 0.70 5.12
CA LEU A 202 -20.32 -0.04 3.88
C LEU A 202 -20.55 -1.54 4.05
N SER A 203 -20.18 -2.11 5.19
CA SER A 203 -20.45 -3.51 5.52
C SER A 203 -21.93 -3.86 5.47
N SER A 204 -22.82 -2.93 5.84
CA SER A 204 -24.27 -3.14 5.78
C SER A 204 -24.80 -3.23 4.35
N CYS A 205 -24.14 -2.58 3.36
CA CYS A 205 -24.51 -2.71 1.96
C CYS A 205 -24.32 -4.15 1.44
N LEU A 206 -23.42 -4.94 2.02
CA LEU A 206 -23.23 -6.35 1.65
C LEU A 206 -24.50 -7.15 1.87
N ASN A 207 -25.26 -6.88 2.95
CA ASN A 207 -26.53 -7.57 3.21
C ASN A 207 -27.59 -7.21 2.14
N GLU A 208 -27.61 -5.97 1.67
CA GLU A 208 -28.50 -5.55 0.58
C GLU A 208 -28.15 -6.27 -0.73
N LEU A 209 -26.85 -6.42 -1.03
CA LEU A 209 -26.41 -7.19 -2.19
C LEU A 209 -26.78 -8.67 -2.09
N VAL A 210 -26.67 -9.29 -0.91
CA VAL A 210 -27.15 -10.67 -0.67
C VAL A 210 -28.64 -10.77 -0.97
N LEU A 211 -29.46 -9.81 -0.50
CA LEU A 211 -30.89 -9.76 -0.77
C LEU A 211 -31.23 -9.56 -2.26
N LEU A 212 -30.36 -8.90 -3.01
CA LEU A 212 -30.45 -8.75 -4.48
C LEU A 212 -29.94 -9.97 -5.25
N GLY A 213 -29.53 -11.05 -4.55
CA GLY A 213 -29.02 -12.26 -5.16
C GLY A 213 -27.61 -12.14 -5.76
N LYS A 214 -26.85 -11.12 -5.38
CA LYS A 214 -25.48 -10.89 -5.85
C LYS A 214 -24.47 -11.82 -5.18
N VAL A 215 -23.48 -12.26 -5.93
CA VAL A 215 -22.39 -13.12 -5.43
C VAL A 215 -21.28 -12.26 -4.87
N ILE A 216 -21.08 -12.34 -3.55
CA ILE A 216 -20.04 -11.59 -2.85
C ILE A 216 -18.94 -12.57 -2.42
N LYS A 217 -17.68 -12.27 -2.77
CA LYS A 217 -16.52 -13.10 -2.45
C LYS A 217 -15.57 -12.41 -1.47
N CYS A 218 -14.88 -13.21 -0.67
CA CYS A 218 -13.80 -12.75 0.21
C CYS A 218 -12.46 -13.11 -0.38
N ARG A 219 -11.50 -12.19 -0.24
CA ARG A 219 -10.09 -12.44 -0.48
C ARG A 219 -9.34 -12.21 0.83
N PRO A 220 -8.86 -13.28 1.48
CA PRO A 220 -8.11 -13.14 2.72
C PRO A 220 -6.75 -12.49 2.48
N LEU A 221 -6.37 -11.59 3.37
CA LEU A 221 -5.05 -10.99 3.46
C LEU A 221 -4.20 -11.78 4.47
N GLN A 222 -2.90 -11.84 4.22
CA GLN A 222 -1.94 -12.31 5.23
C GLN A 222 -1.72 -11.21 6.27
N ASP A 223 -1.48 -11.58 7.53
CA ASP A 223 -1.37 -10.62 8.64
C ASP A 223 -0.25 -9.57 8.41
N ALA A 224 0.85 -9.96 7.74
CA ALA A 224 1.99 -9.09 7.52
C ALA A 224 1.75 -7.96 6.50
N ILE A 225 0.65 -8.01 5.72
CA ILE A 225 0.39 -7.05 4.62
C ILE A 225 -0.76 -6.09 4.90
N TYR A 226 -1.45 -6.24 6.03
CA TYR A 226 -2.55 -5.35 6.42
C TYR A 226 -2.21 -4.55 7.68
N HIS A 227 -2.12 -3.25 7.52
CA HIS A 227 -1.83 -2.31 8.60
C HIS A 227 -3.00 -1.34 8.74
N ASN A 228 -3.72 -1.42 9.84
CA ASN A 228 -4.77 -0.47 10.16
C ASN A 228 -4.21 0.71 10.97
N PHE A 229 -4.80 1.88 10.77
CA PHE A 229 -4.47 3.11 11.50
C PHE A 229 -5.62 3.52 12.42
N TYR A 230 -6.31 2.53 13.01
CA TYR A 230 -7.50 2.76 13.81
C TYR A 230 -7.19 3.60 15.07
N ASP A 231 -6.10 3.28 15.76
CA ASP A 231 -5.67 3.92 17.01
C ASP A 231 -4.15 4.16 17.03
N ALA A 232 -3.68 4.94 18.02
CA ALA A 232 -2.27 5.28 18.17
C ALA A 232 -1.36 4.05 18.37
N HIS A 233 -1.86 3.00 19.03
CA HIS A 233 -1.09 1.77 19.22
C HIS A 233 -0.83 1.06 17.87
N ALA A 234 -1.84 1.01 17.00
CA ALA A 234 -1.68 0.43 15.66
C ALA A 234 -0.69 1.24 14.80
N VAL A 235 -0.77 2.58 14.84
CA VAL A 235 0.18 3.46 14.16
C VAL A 235 1.60 3.27 14.70
N LYS A 236 1.77 3.19 16.01
CA LYS A 236 3.09 2.96 16.64
C LYS A 236 3.68 1.59 16.28
N SER A 237 2.84 0.56 16.23
CA SER A 237 3.27 -0.78 15.80
C SER A 237 3.72 -0.77 14.33
N PHE A 238 3.02 -0.04 13.48
CA PHE A 238 3.40 0.15 12.08
C PHE A 238 4.74 0.91 11.96
N GLU A 239 4.91 2.02 12.71
CA GLU A 239 6.17 2.78 12.75
C GLU A 239 7.37 1.91 13.15
N LEU A 240 7.20 1.07 14.18
CA LEU A 240 8.24 0.13 14.61
C LEU A 240 8.57 -0.90 13.53
N ALA A 241 7.57 -1.41 12.82
CA ALA A 241 7.78 -2.33 11.71
C ALA A 241 8.56 -1.66 10.57
N GLN A 242 8.19 -0.45 10.17
CA GLN A 242 8.89 0.32 9.14
C GLN A 242 10.35 0.64 9.56
N THR A 243 10.56 1.05 10.80
CA THR A 243 11.90 1.32 11.34
C THR A 243 12.76 0.05 11.37
N SER A 244 12.18 -1.09 11.71
CA SER A 244 12.88 -2.38 11.69
C SER A 244 13.28 -2.81 10.28
N LEU A 245 12.42 -2.61 9.29
CA LEU A 245 12.71 -2.89 7.88
C LEU A 245 13.85 -2.01 7.37
N SER A 246 13.80 -0.70 7.62
CA SER A 246 14.86 0.24 7.23
C SER A 246 16.20 -0.12 7.88
N ASN A 247 16.22 -0.49 9.16
CA ASN A 247 17.44 -0.96 9.83
C ASN A 247 17.96 -2.28 9.23
N SER A 248 17.07 -3.20 8.87
CA SER A 248 17.42 -4.46 8.21
C SER A 248 18.06 -4.21 6.84
N VAL A 249 17.47 -3.35 6.01
CA VAL A 249 18.02 -2.98 4.69
C VAL A 249 19.38 -2.31 4.83
N LYS A 250 19.56 -1.44 5.84
CA LYS A 250 20.87 -0.84 6.11
C LYS A 250 21.92 -1.87 6.53
N GLN A 251 21.55 -2.88 7.33
CA GLN A 251 22.44 -3.98 7.68
C GLN A 251 22.81 -4.82 6.45
N LEU A 252 21.83 -5.19 5.62
CA LEU A 252 22.07 -5.91 4.37
C LEU A 252 23.01 -5.12 3.43
N THR A 253 22.83 -3.79 3.35
CA THR A 253 23.70 -2.92 2.56
C THR A 253 25.15 -2.91 3.10
N ASN A 254 25.32 -2.89 4.42
CA ASN A 254 26.67 -3.02 5.02
C ASN A 254 27.29 -4.40 4.73
N SER A 255 26.50 -5.47 4.82
CA SER A 255 26.99 -6.82 4.48
C SER A 255 27.46 -6.90 3.02
N TYR A 256 26.75 -6.23 2.08
CA TYR A 256 27.20 -6.14 0.68
C TYR A 256 28.58 -5.41 0.57
N ILE A 257 28.75 -4.29 1.27
CA ILE A 257 30.02 -3.54 1.29
C ILE A 257 31.16 -4.40 1.87
N GLU A 258 30.91 -5.12 2.95
CA GLU A 258 31.86 -6.01 3.61
C GLU A 258 32.26 -7.16 2.68
N ALA A 259 31.30 -7.84 2.07
CA ALA A 259 31.54 -8.92 1.10
C ALA A 259 32.37 -8.45 -0.10
N PHE A 260 32.05 -7.27 -0.64
CA PHE A 260 32.80 -6.67 -1.75
C PHE A 260 34.24 -6.33 -1.34
N ASN A 261 34.44 -5.77 -0.16
CA ASN A 261 35.80 -5.45 0.36
C ASN A 261 36.64 -6.68 0.67
N SER A 262 35.98 -7.76 1.11
CA SER A 262 36.71 -9.05 1.34
C SER A 262 37.07 -9.76 0.06
N LYS A 263 36.54 -9.31 -1.09
CA LYS A 263 36.65 -9.96 -2.41
C LYS A 263 36.12 -11.40 -2.40
N ASP A 264 35.17 -11.68 -1.52
CA ASP A 264 34.51 -12.98 -1.45
C ASP A 264 33.34 -13.02 -2.45
N ILE A 265 33.57 -13.66 -3.59
CA ILE A 265 32.61 -13.77 -4.68
C ILE A 265 31.37 -14.54 -4.25
N GLU A 266 31.53 -15.63 -3.50
CA GLU A 266 30.40 -16.45 -3.08
C GLU A 266 29.55 -15.71 -2.07
N GLU A 267 30.17 -14.95 -1.18
CA GLU A 267 29.44 -14.08 -0.21
C GLU A 267 28.73 -12.91 -0.92
N CYS A 268 29.38 -12.27 -1.89
CA CYS A 268 28.72 -11.26 -2.74
C CYS A 268 27.51 -11.86 -3.47
N LEU A 269 27.70 -12.99 -4.19
CA LEU A 269 26.63 -13.64 -4.96
C LEU A 269 25.50 -14.18 -4.08
N PHE A 270 25.80 -14.53 -2.82
CA PHE A 270 24.76 -14.90 -1.87
C PHE A 270 23.75 -13.78 -1.62
N LEU A 271 24.20 -12.54 -1.70
CA LEU A 271 23.33 -11.37 -1.52
C LEU A 271 22.45 -11.04 -2.73
N PHE A 272 22.78 -11.52 -3.93
CA PHE A 272 21.97 -11.33 -5.14
C PHE A 272 20.87 -12.40 -5.29
N SER A 273 19.75 -12.04 -5.90
CA SER A 273 18.76 -13.01 -6.37
C SER A 273 19.25 -13.67 -7.67
N ASP A 274 18.68 -14.85 -8.00
CA ASP A 274 19.14 -15.61 -9.18
C ASP A 274 18.87 -14.85 -10.50
N ASP A 275 17.83 -14.01 -10.51
CA ASP A 275 17.40 -13.17 -11.62
C ASP A 275 17.84 -11.70 -11.49
N ALA A 276 18.82 -11.42 -10.62
CA ALA A 276 19.26 -10.06 -10.33
C ALA A 276 19.76 -9.32 -11.58
N VAL A 277 19.56 -8.02 -11.60
CA VAL A 277 20.03 -7.12 -12.65
C VAL A 277 21.00 -6.10 -12.07
N LEU A 278 22.23 -6.04 -12.58
CA LEU A 278 23.20 -5.01 -12.26
C LEU A 278 23.41 -4.10 -13.48
N VAL A 279 23.19 -2.82 -13.28
CA VAL A 279 23.27 -1.80 -14.34
C VAL A 279 24.44 -0.87 -14.05
N GLU A 280 25.42 -0.84 -14.93
CA GLU A 280 26.49 0.16 -15.00
C GLU A 280 26.22 1.16 -16.12
N PRO A 281 26.88 2.32 -16.18
CA PRO A 281 26.64 3.35 -17.20
C PRO A 281 26.70 2.82 -18.64
N ASN A 282 27.54 1.82 -18.91
CA ASN A 282 27.81 1.34 -20.26
C ASN A 282 27.38 -0.12 -20.48
N LYS A 283 26.97 -0.84 -19.45
CA LYS A 283 26.64 -2.27 -19.54
C LYS A 283 25.61 -2.70 -18.50
N THR A 284 24.81 -3.68 -18.87
CA THR A 284 23.85 -4.35 -17.96
C THR A 284 24.23 -5.82 -17.87
N PHE A 285 24.20 -6.36 -16.67
CA PHE A 285 24.47 -7.77 -16.35
C PHE A 285 23.20 -8.38 -15.78
N THR A 286 22.81 -9.56 -16.27
CA THR A 286 21.56 -10.22 -15.87
C THR A 286 21.83 -11.61 -15.36
N GLY A 287 21.37 -11.88 -14.15
CA GLY A 287 21.59 -13.15 -13.46
C GLY A 287 22.97 -13.25 -12.80
N LYS A 288 23.09 -14.22 -11.88
CA LYS A 288 24.30 -14.40 -11.07
C LYS A 288 25.54 -14.73 -11.88
N ASP A 289 25.41 -15.41 -13.02
CA ASP A 289 26.57 -15.83 -13.81
C ASP A 289 27.28 -14.62 -14.43
N GLU A 290 26.54 -13.68 -15.04
CA GLU A 290 27.14 -12.47 -15.60
C GLU A 290 27.68 -11.53 -14.51
N ILE A 291 26.98 -11.44 -13.36
CA ILE A 291 27.45 -10.67 -12.20
C ILE A 291 28.72 -11.29 -11.62
N LYS A 292 28.84 -12.62 -11.59
CA LYS A 292 30.05 -13.33 -11.17
C LYS A 292 31.25 -13.01 -12.06
N GLU A 293 31.04 -12.98 -13.38
CA GLU A 293 32.10 -12.61 -14.32
C GLU A 293 32.60 -11.18 -14.08
N LEU A 294 31.66 -10.21 -13.86
CA LEU A 294 32.02 -8.85 -13.52
C LEU A 294 32.84 -8.76 -12.22
N LEU A 295 32.36 -9.41 -11.14
CA LEU A 295 33.03 -9.38 -9.85
C LEU A 295 34.44 -10.01 -9.94
N ASN A 296 34.59 -11.12 -10.68
CA ASN A 296 35.90 -11.75 -10.92
C ASN A 296 36.85 -10.77 -11.60
N ASP A 297 36.39 -10.11 -12.67
CA ASP A 297 37.22 -9.14 -13.42
C ASP A 297 37.66 -7.97 -12.52
N ILE A 298 36.77 -7.43 -11.71
CA ILE A 298 37.10 -6.36 -10.76
C ILE A 298 38.10 -6.83 -9.72
N PHE A 299 37.92 -8.01 -9.13
CA PHE A 299 38.74 -8.50 -8.02
C PHE A 299 40.13 -8.99 -8.46
N GLU A 300 40.23 -9.63 -9.63
CA GLU A 300 41.50 -10.10 -10.19
C GLU A 300 42.40 -8.96 -10.69
N ASN A 301 41.78 -7.94 -11.33
CA ASN A 301 42.53 -6.82 -11.90
C ASN A 301 42.94 -5.78 -10.86
N ASN A 302 42.42 -5.84 -9.63
CA ASN A 302 42.72 -4.85 -8.60
C ASN A 302 43.32 -5.51 -7.35
N SER A 303 44.62 -5.49 -7.22
CA SER A 303 45.33 -5.96 -6.00
C SER A 303 44.97 -5.09 -4.79
N LYS A 304 44.86 -3.75 -4.98
CA LYS A 304 44.29 -2.81 -4.02
C LYS A 304 42.85 -2.62 -4.40
N LEU A 305 41.94 -2.84 -3.45
CA LEU A 305 40.51 -2.56 -3.57
C LEU A 305 39.98 -2.18 -2.20
N GLN A 306 39.33 -0.99 -2.11
CA GLN A 306 38.66 -0.53 -0.93
C GLN A 306 37.39 0.22 -1.32
N PHE A 307 36.23 -0.38 -1.07
CA PHE A 307 34.94 0.25 -1.21
C PHE A 307 34.53 0.91 0.10
N ARG A 308 34.48 2.21 0.12
CA ARG A 308 34.11 2.99 1.29
C ARG A 308 32.77 3.70 1.05
N ALA A 309 31.80 3.40 1.88
CA ALA A 309 30.56 4.16 1.89
C ALA A 309 30.79 5.52 2.60
N ASP A 310 30.59 6.61 1.89
CA ASP A 310 30.61 7.97 2.44
C ASP A 310 29.26 8.28 3.12
N ASN A 311 28.15 7.73 2.60
CA ASN A 311 26.81 7.82 3.18
C ASN A 311 25.97 6.66 2.69
N ILE A 312 25.08 6.15 3.56
CA ILE A 312 24.07 5.14 3.25
C ILE A 312 22.70 5.66 3.66
N ILE A 313 21.79 5.72 2.69
CA ILE A 313 20.37 5.98 2.91
C ILE A 313 19.64 4.68 2.64
N ALA A 314 18.76 4.25 3.55
CA ALA A 314 17.95 3.06 3.39
C ALA A 314 16.50 3.37 3.76
N ASP A 315 15.57 2.83 2.97
CA ASP A 315 14.13 2.95 3.15
C ASP A 315 13.46 1.66 2.66
N ASP A 316 12.50 1.15 3.40
CA ASP A 316 11.69 -0.05 3.12
C ASP A 316 12.47 -1.23 2.49
N SER A 317 12.60 -1.25 1.17
CA SER A 317 13.27 -2.28 0.39
C SER A 317 14.37 -1.72 -0.52
N LYS A 318 14.81 -0.47 -0.28
CA LYS A 318 15.79 0.21 -1.14
C LYS A 318 16.90 0.82 -0.31
N SER A 319 18.09 0.88 -0.90
CA SER A 319 19.20 1.64 -0.33
C SER A 319 19.98 2.39 -1.43
N ALA A 320 20.59 3.50 -1.02
CA ALA A 320 21.53 4.24 -1.84
C ALA A 320 22.83 4.39 -1.07
N ILE A 321 23.95 4.05 -1.71
CA ILE A 321 25.31 4.16 -1.18
C ILE A 321 26.02 5.24 -1.96
N LYS A 322 26.31 6.39 -1.34
CA LYS A 322 27.33 7.29 -1.89
C LYS A 322 28.69 6.73 -1.50
N PHE A 323 29.55 6.46 -2.47
CA PHE A 323 30.79 5.74 -2.22
C PHE A 323 32.04 6.38 -2.89
N THR A 324 33.18 6.01 -2.32
CA THR A 324 34.50 6.10 -2.91
C THR A 324 35.08 4.72 -3.02
N LEU A 325 35.42 4.26 -4.23
CA LEU A 325 36.08 2.98 -4.51
C LEU A 325 37.52 3.23 -4.94
N GLU A 326 38.46 2.86 -4.07
CA GLU A 326 39.89 2.91 -4.37
C GLU A 326 40.30 1.59 -5.03
N LEU A 327 40.76 1.68 -6.25
CA LEU A 327 41.32 0.58 -7.03
C LEU A 327 42.86 0.71 -7.17
N THR A 328 43.51 -0.27 -7.76
CA THR A 328 44.97 -0.29 -7.91
C THR A 328 45.51 0.95 -8.64
N ASN A 329 44.82 1.39 -9.70
CA ASN A 329 45.29 2.43 -10.60
C ASN A 329 44.41 3.69 -10.62
N GLU A 330 43.25 3.64 -9.99
CA GLU A 330 42.27 4.74 -10.04
C GLU A 330 41.42 4.79 -8.77
N THR A 331 40.71 5.92 -8.60
CA THR A 331 39.68 6.10 -7.57
C THR A 331 38.39 6.47 -8.26
N VAL A 332 37.35 5.71 -8.01
CA VAL A 332 36.01 5.89 -8.57
C VAL A 332 35.09 6.47 -7.50
N HIS A 333 34.31 7.48 -7.86
CA HIS A 333 33.25 8.02 -7.02
C HIS A 333 31.90 7.75 -7.66
N GLY A 334 30.90 7.43 -6.84
CA GLY A 334 29.60 7.13 -7.41
C GLY A 334 28.48 6.98 -6.38
N VAL A 335 27.34 6.57 -6.91
CA VAL A 335 26.18 6.19 -6.12
C VAL A 335 25.66 4.85 -6.63
N ASP A 336 25.60 3.85 -5.76
CA ASP A 336 24.88 2.61 -6.00
C ASP A 336 23.47 2.73 -5.45
N PHE A 337 22.50 2.48 -6.29
CA PHE A 337 21.10 2.36 -5.89
C PHE A 337 20.71 0.88 -5.92
N ILE A 338 20.31 0.34 -4.77
CA ILE A 338 20.02 -1.08 -4.57
C ILE A 338 18.55 -1.27 -4.24
N GLU A 339 17.89 -2.19 -4.96
CA GLU A 339 16.53 -2.66 -4.69
C GLU A 339 16.59 -4.09 -4.14
N TRP A 340 16.05 -4.28 -2.92
CA TRP A 340 16.03 -5.55 -2.19
C TRP A 340 14.67 -6.23 -2.35
N ASN A 341 14.64 -7.53 -2.54
CA ASN A 341 13.40 -8.29 -2.54
C ASN A 341 12.99 -8.70 -1.10
N SER A 342 11.80 -9.26 -0.95
CA SER A 342 11.27 -9.71 0.35
C SER A 342 12.09 -10.81 1.04
N ALA A 343 12.99 -11.49 0.32
CA ALA A 343 13.93 -12.48 0.87
C ALA A 343 15.26 -11.85 1.31
N GLY A 344 15.41 -10.51 1.28
CA GLY A 344 16.64 -9.81 1.61
C GLY A 344 17.76 -10.01 0.60
N LYS A 345 17.41 -10.23 -0.69
CA LYS A 345 18.37 -10.36 -1.79
C LYS A 345 18.31 -9.14 -2.70
N ILE A 346 19.44 -8.74 -3.25
CA ILE A 346 19.54 -7.69 -4.26
C ILE A 346 18.83 -8.18 -5.52
N HIS A 347 17.73 -7.55 -5.85
CA HIS A 347 16.99 -7.81 -7.09
C HIS A 347 17.50 -6.91 -8.22
N LYS A 348 17.88 -5.67 -7.89
CA LYS A 348 18.47 -4.76 -8.85
C LYS A 348 19.51 -3.87 -8.17
N LEU A 349 20.63 -3.66 -8.83
CA LEU A 349 21.65 -2.68 -8.46
C LEU A 349 21.90 -1.78 -9.66
N THR A 350 21.86 -0.48 -9.46
CA THR A 350 22.19 0.52 -10.50
C THR A 350 23.34 1.38 -10.01
N ALA A 351 24.48 1.31 -10.69
CA ALA A 351 25.66 2.12 -10.39
C ALA A 351 25.65 3.41 -11.23
N PHE A 352 25.78 4.54 -10.58
CA PHE A 352 25.99 5.86 -11.18
C PHE A 352 27.41 6.30 -10.85
N LEU A 353 28.29 6.29 -11.84
CA LEU A 353 29.71 6.64 -11.66
C LEU A 353 29.91 8.09 -12.09
N ASN A 354 30.72 8.83 -11.32
CA ASN A 354 31.20 10.15 -11.72
C ASN A 354 32.54 9.97 -12.41
N ASP A 355 32.65 10.52 -13.61
CA ASP A 355 33.90 10.63 -14.39
C ASP A 355 34.92 11.51 -13.68
#